data_62e916b2cd6363d4a66e15d56f376a08
#
_entry.id   62e916b2cd6363d4a66e15d56f376a08
#
_cell.length_a   1.000
_cell.length_b   1.000
_cell.length_c   1.000
_cell.angle_alpha   90.00
_cell.angle_beta   90.00
_cell.angle_gamma   90.00
#
_symmetry.space_group_name_H-M   'P 1'
#
loop_
_entity.id
_entity.type
_entity.pdbx_description
1 polymer ?
#
loop_
_entity_poly.entity_id
_entity_poly.type
_entity_poly.pdbx_seq_one_letter_code
_entity_poly.pdbx_strand_id
1 'polypeptide(L)'
;MATETQRLWLMFPPRLITKPIVWELGRKFELVTNIRHANVNDEVGIISLALDGEPEVIAEAIAWLETEGVKVEPVEMNTIAS
;
A
#
# COMPACT_ATOMS: atom_id res chain seq x y z
N MET A 1 -4.26 21.48 5.66
CA MET A 1 -3.72 20.48 5.20
C MET A 1 -4.58 19.60 4.46
N ALA A 2 -4.30 19.36 3.26
CA ALA A 2 -5.12 18.54 2.42
C ALA A 2 -4.64 17.13 2.53
N THR A 3 -5.50 16.25 2.85
CA THR A 3 -5.18 14.84 2.79
C THR A 3 -5.94 14.23 1.62
N GLU A 4 -5.46 13.10 1.18
CA GLU A 4 -6.16 12.39 0.13
C GLU A 4 -6.07 10.91 0.41
N THR A 5 -6.88 10.14 -0.29
CA THR A 5 -6.88 8.69 -0.19
C THR A 5 -6.34 8.14 -1.49
N GLN A 6 -5.40 7.24 -1.38
CA GLN A 6 -4.90 6.55 -2.56
C GLN A 6 -4.98 5.06 -2.32
N ARG A 7 -5.49 4.34 -3.30
CA ARG A 7 -5.62 2.89 -3.20
C ARG A 7 -4.54 2.25 -4.03
N LEU A 8 -3.93 1.23 -3.47
CA LEU A 8 -2.80 0.57 -4.09
C LEU A 8 -2.97 -0.93 -4.04
N TRP A 9 -2.47 -1.59 -5.06
CA TRP A 9 -2.26 -3.03 -5.01
C TRP A 9 -0.82 -3.25 -4.61
N LEU A 10 -0.61 -4.08 -3.60
CA LEU A 10 0.72 -4.44 -3.15
C LEU A 10 0.92 -5.92 -3.40
N MET A 11 2.01 -6.27 -4.07
CA MET A 11 2.34 -7.66 -4.32
C MET A 11 3.63 -7.99 -3.59
N PHE A 12 3.56 -8.99 -2.73
CA PHE A 12 4.66 -9.34 -1.86
C PHE A 12 5.30 -10.62 -2.35
N PRO A 13 6.62 -10.62 -2.57
CA PRO A 13 7.30 -11.87 -2.89
C PRO A 13 7.33 -12.76 -1.65
N PRO A 14 7.60 -14.05 -1.82
CA PRO A 14 7.55 -15.00 -0.69
C PRO A 14 8.36 -14.58 0.51
N ARG A 15 9.54 -14.00 0.30
CA ARG A 15 10.40 -13.63 1.41
C ARG A 15 9.82 -12.53 2.29
N LEU A 16 8.83 -11.80 1.77
CA LEU A 16 8.25 -10.71 2.53
C LEU A 16 6.89 -11.06 3.14
N ILE A 17 6.37 -12.24 2.84
CA ILE A 17 5.04 -12.58 3.33
C ILE A 17 4.99 -12.64 4.85
N THR A 18 6.07 -13.07 5.49
CA THR A 18 6.09 -13.17 6.93
C THR A 18 6.57 -11.89 7.62
N LYS A 19 6.94 -10.88 6.84
CA LYS A 19 7.41 -9.64 7.43
C LYS A 19 6.24 -8.69 7.63
N PRO A 20 6.09 -8.04 8.76
CA PRO A 20 4.93 -7.19 9.01
C PRO A 20 5.05 -5.83 8.32
N ILE A 21 5.06 -5.84 7.00
CA ILE A 21 5.30 -4.64 6.19
C ILE A 21 4.21 -3.59 6.40
N VAL A 22 2.94 -4.00 6.42
CA VAL A 22 1.86 -3.03 6.55
C VAL A 22 1.91 -2.36 7.92
N TRP A 23 2.24 -3.12 8.95
CA TRP A 23 2.38 -2.57 10.28
C TRP A 23 3.55 -1.58 10.34
N GLU A 24 4.68 -1.95 9.71
CA GLU A 24 5.83 -1.07 9.68
C GLU A 24 5.52 0.21 8.93
N LEU A 25 4.75 0.10 7.84
CA LEU A 25 4.33 1.25 7.08
C LEU A 25 3.56 2.22 7.96
N GLY A 26 2.61 1.72 8.72
CA GLY A 26 1.79 2.57 9.57
C GLY A 26 2.57 3.20 10.69
N ARG A 27 3.66 2.56 11.13
CA ARG A 27 4.47 3.14 12.17
C ARG A 27 5.48 4.14 11.63
N LYS A 28 5.94 3.93 10.42
CA LYS A 28 6.98 4.76 9.87
C LYS A 28 6.46 6.06 9.30
N PHE A 29 5.26 6.05 8.77
CA PHE A 29 4.70 7.22 8.13
C PHE A 29 3.39 7.61 8.79
N GLU A 30 3.09 8.90 8.75
CA GLU A 30 1.86 9.38 9.35
C GLU A 30 0.73 9.20 8.37
N LEU A 31 0.22 8.00 8.30
CA LEU A 31 -0.83 7.62 7.38
C LEU A 31 -1.80 6.73 8.07
N VAL A 32 -3.03 6.74 7.59
CA VAL A 32 -4.00 5.75 8.03
C VAL A 32 -4.05 4.68 6.94
N THR A 33 -3.84 3.43 7.34
CA THR A 33 -3.86 2.33 6.40
C THR A 33 -5.13 1.53 6.59
N ASN A 34 -5.72 1.10 5.51
CA ASN A 34 -6.95 0.33 5.58
C ASN A 34 -6.87 -0.76 4.53
N ILE A 35 -6.84 -2.02 4.97
CA ILE A 35 -6.78 -3.13 4.04
C ILE A 35 -8.16 -3.35 3.48
N ARG A 36 -8.26 -3.28 2.15
CA ARG A 36 -9.54 -3.45 1.49
C ARG A 36 -9.72 -4.88 0.99
N HIS A 37 -8.65 -5.55 0.70
CA HIS A 37 -8.72 -6.92 0.20
C HIS A 37 -7.36 -7.55 0.44
N ALA A 38 -7.34 -8.81 0.78
CA ALA A 38 -6.08 -9.49 0.99
C ALA A 38 -6.21 -10.94 0.55
N ASN A 39 -5.20 -11.41 -0.15
CA ASN A 39 -5.15 -12.79 -0.55
C ASN A 39 -3.70 -13.22 -0.39
N VAL A 40 -3.42 -13.95 0.66
CA VAL A 40 -2.06 -14.30 1.01
C VAL A 40 -1.94 -15.79 1.20
N ASN A 41 -0.94 -16.37 0.57
CA ASN A 41 -0.63 -17.77 0.79
C ASN A 41 0.89 -17.91 0.87
N ASP A 42 1.41 -19.11 0.82
CA ASP A 42 2.83 -19.32 1.02
C ASP A 42 3.69 -18.78 -0.11
N GLU A 43 3.12 -18.55 -1.27
CA GLU A 43 3.91 -18.15 -2.41
C GLU A 43 3.64 -16.72 -2.87
N VAL A 44 2.46 -16.21 -2.59
CA VAL A 44 2.07 -14.91 -3.10
C VAL A 44 1.28 -14.17 -2.06
N GLY A 45 1.54 -12.90 -1.92
CA GLY A 45 0.70 -12.03 -1.10
C GLY A 45 0.24 -10.86 -1.94
N ILE A 46 -1.05 -10.68 -2.08
CA ILE A 46 -1.62 -9.55 -2.80
C ILE A 46 -2.58 -8.86 -1.87
N ILE A 47 -2.35 -7.57 -1.65
CA ILE A 47 -3.18 -6.79 -0.75
C ILE A 47 -3.60 -5.52 -1.45
N SER A 48 -4.89 -5.18 -1.36
CA SER A 48 -5.36 -3.88 -1.78
C SER A 48 -5.45 -3.02 -0.54
N LEU A 49 -4.75 -1.90 -0.55
CA LEU A 49 -4.60 -1.06 0.62
C LEU A 49 -4.99 0.36 0.28
N ALA A 50 -5.75 0.99 1.15
CA ALA A 50 -6.04 2.41 1.00
C ALA A 50 -5.18 3.17 2.00
N LEU A 51 -4.52 4.22 1.53
CA LEU A 51 -3.70 5.08 2.36
C LEU A 51 -4.33 6.46 2.41
N ASP A 52 -4.56 6.95 3.61
CA ASP A 52 -5.06 8.31 3.80
C ASP A 52 -3.97 9.14 4.42
N GLY A 53 -3.63 10.25 3.81
CA GLY A 53 -2.61 11.13 4.34
C GLY A 53 -2.27 12.22 3.35
N GLU A 54 -1.21 12.96 3.64
CA GLU A 54 -0.78 14.00 2.74
C GLU A 54 -0.10 13.39 1.53
N PRO A 55 -0.30 13.97 0.35
CA PRO A 55 0.25 13.38 -0.87
C PRO A 55 1.74 13.13 -0.82
N GLU A 56 2.49 14.02 -0.18
CA GLU A 56 3.93 13.86 -0.10
C GLU A 56 4.31 12.66 0.76
N VAL A 57 3.56 12.44 1.83
CA VAL A 57 3.82 11.32 2.71
C VAL A 57 3.44 10.02 2.03
N ILE A 58 2.35 10.03 1.28
CA ILE A 58 1.95 8.86 0.51
C ILE A 58 3.03 8.49 -0.51
N ALA A 59 3.59 9.49 -1.18
CA ALA A 59 4.64 9.24 -2.16
C ALA A 59 5.89 8.64 -1.50
N GLU A 60 6.24 9.12 -0.32
CA GLU A 60 7.38 8.57 0.39
C GLU A 60 7.13 7.15 0.84
N ALA A 61 5.90 6.88 1.25
CA ALA A 61 5.54 5.54 1.68
C ALA A 61 5.60 4.54 0.52
N ILE A 62 5.17 4.96 -0.67
CA ILE A 62 5.23 4.11 -1.84
C ILE A 62 6.70 3.82 -2.18
N ALA A 63 7.55 4.84 -2.13
CA ALA A 63 8.96 4.65 -2.42
C ALA A 63 9.60 3.68 -1.42
N TRP A 64 9.22 3.80 -0.16
CA TRP A 64 9.75 2.90 0.86
C TRP A 64 9.30 1.45 0.60
N LEU A 65 8.03 1.26 0.23
CA LEU A 65 7.53 -0.08 -0.06
C LEU A 65 8.31 -0.70 -1.21
N GLU A 66 8.58 0.08 -2.24
CA GLU A 66 9.33 -0.43 -3.38
C GLU A 66 10.77 -0.75 -2.99
N THR A 67 11.35 0.06 -2.12
CA THR A 67 12.70 -0.20 -1.63
C THR A 67 12.75 -1.50 -0.83
N GLU A 68 11.66 -1.83 -0.11
CA GLU A 68 11.61 -3.05 0.66
C GLU A 68 11.40 -4.28 -0.23
N GLY A 69 11.03 -4.09 -1.47
CA GLY A 69 10.84 -5.19 -2.38
C GLY A 69 9.39 -5.50 -2.71
N VAL A 70 8.46 -4.65 -2.30
CA VAL A 70 7.05 -4.82 -2.59
C VAL A 70 6.76 -4.18 -3.95
N LYS A 71 6.03 -4.87 -4.80
CA LYS A 71 5.62 -4.27 -6.05
C LYS A 71 4.34 -3.50 -5.79
N VAL A 72 4.32 -2.23 -6.16
CA VAL A 72 3.20 -1.34 -5.87
C VAL A 72 2.57 -0.88 -7.18
N GLU A 73 1.26 -1.03 -7.29
CA GLU A 73 0.55 -0.53 -8.44
C GLU A 73 -0.68 0.23 -7.98
N PRO A 74 -0.97 1.38 -8.54
CA PRO A 74 -2.17 2.12 -8.14
C PRO A 74 -3.41 1.40 -8.65
N VAL A 75 -4.46 1.47 -7.85
CA VAL A 75 -5.75 0.98 -8.28
C VAL A 75 -6.36 2.07 -9.15
N GLU A 76 -6.72 1.73 -10.42
CA GLU A 76 -7.28 2.70 -11.23
C GLU A 76 -8.64 2.96 -10.87
N MET A 77 -8.97 4.13 -10.51
CA MET A 77 -10.28 4.49 -10.18
C MET A 77 -10.88 5.04 -11.39
N ASN A 78 -11.60 4.28 -12.10
CA ASN A 78 -12.19 4.72 -13.22
C ASN A 78 -13.26 5.53 -13.02
N THR A 79 -13.16 6.61 -12.95
CA THR A 79 -14.16 7.39 -12.60
C THR A 79 -14.90 7.71 -13.67
N ILE A 80 -15.08 7.43 -14.36
CA ILE A 80 -15.81 7.75 -15.24
C ILE A 80 -16.57 8.60 -15.21
N ALA A 81 -16.71 9.06 -14.88
CA ALA A 81 -17.46 9.85 -14.85
C ALA A 81 -17.84 10.15 -15.72
N SER A 82 -17.83 10.09 -16.06
CA SER A 82 -18.27 10.39 -16.68
C SER A 82 -18.61 10.80 -16.84
#